data_6bf8afd026e938da8765f928886560ee
#
_entry.id   6bf8afd026e938da8765f928886560ee
#
_cell.length_a   1.000
_cell.length_b   1.000
_cell.length_c   1.000
_cell.angle_alpha   90.00
_cell.angle_beta   90.00
_cell.angle_gamma   90.00
#
_symmetry.space_group_name_H-M   'P 1'
#
loop_
_entity.id
_entity.type
_entity.pdbx_description
1 polymer ?
#
loop_
_entity_poly.entity_id
_entity_poly.type
_entity_poly.pdbx_seq_one_letter_code
_entity_poly.pdbx_strand_id
1 'polypeptide(L)'
;MGEIVYFSSKSENTRRFVEKLDLMSRRIPISSDETLQAENPFVLIVPSYGGGEAKGAVPKQVIRFLNDTDNRRHIRGVIAAGNTNFGAAYGIAGDIISAKCQVPFLYRFELLGTPADVDNVRHGLERFWTR
;
A
#
# COMPACT_ATOMS: atom_id res chain seq x y z
N MET A 1 -13.82 12.04 -3.98
CA MET A 1 -13.17 11.31 -2.87
C MET A 1 -12.47 10.08 -3.40
N GLY A 2 -11.32 9.76 -2.85
CA GLY A 2 -10.53 8.63 -3.30
C GLY A 2 -10.87 7.32 -2.60
N GLU A 3 -10.25 6.26 -3.06
CA GLU A 3 -10.42 4.94 -2.48
C GLU A 3 -9.07 4.32 -2.11
N ILE A 4 -9.10 3.15 -1.48
CA ILE A 4 -7.91 2.38 -1.16
C ILE A 4 -7.77 1.27 -2.19
N VAL A 5 -6.55 1.10 -2.72
CA VAL A 5 -6.16 -0.10 -3.47
C VAL A 5 -5.07 -0.76 -2.64
N TYR A 6 -5.15 -2.06 -2.44
CA TYR A 6 -4.18 -2.75 -1.61
C TYR A 6 -3.76 -4.09 -2.20
N PHE A 7 -2.60 -4.54 -1.77
CA PHE A 7 -2.13 -5.90 -2.04
C PHE A 7 -1.88 -6.59 -0.70
N SER A 8 -2.28 -7.83 -0.59
CA SER A 8 -2.00 -8.65 0.59
C SER A 8 -1.52 -10.02 0.14
N SER A 9 -0.44 -10.49 0.76
CA SER A 9 0.09 -11.81 0.51
C SER A 9 -0.77 -12.88 1.21
N LYS A 10 -0.32 -14.13 1.14
CA LYS A 10 -1.04 -15.26 1.77
C LYS A 10 -1.15 -15.13 3.29
N SER A 11 -0.26 -14.36 3.94
CA SER A 11 -0.37 -14.11 5.37
C SER A 11 -1.60 -13.29 5.73
N GLU A 12 -2.12 -12.51 4.76
CA GLU A 12 -3.31 -11.69 4.90
C GLU A 12 -3.20 -10.57 5.95
N ASN A 13 -1.98 -10.23 6.36
CA ASN A 13 -1.80 -9.15 7.34
C ASN A 13 -2.27 -7.80 6.82
N THR A 14 -1.93 -7.46 5.58
CA THR A 14 -2.35 -6.19 4.98
C THR A 14 -3.86 -6.14 4.80
N ARG A 15 -4.47 -7.25 4.36
CA ARG A 15 -5.93 -7.33 4.24
C ARG A 15 -6.62 -7.07 5.58
N ARG A 16 -6.10 -7.67 6.65
CA ARG A 16 -6.66 -7.47 7.99
C ARG A 16 -6.59 -6.01 8.42
N PHE A 17 -5.48 -5.35 8.12
CA PHE A 17 -5.34 -3.92 8.41
C PHE A 17 -6.36 -3.11 7.63
N VAL A 18 -6.49 -3.36 6.32
CA VAL A 18 -7.40 -2.61 5.46
C VAL A 18 -8.85 -2.80 5.88
N GLU A 19 -9.23 -4.04 6.27
CA GLU A 19 -10.58 -4.30 6.73
C GLU A 19 -10.94 -3.49 7.99
N LYS A 20 -9.97 -3.30 8.88
CA LYS A 20 -10.19 -2.51 10.09
C LYS A 20 -10.38 -1.04 9.82
N LEU A 21 -9.90 -0.54 8.68
CA LEU A 21 -10.10 0.85 8.29
C LEU A 21 -11.56 1.14 7.96
N ASP A 22 -12.31 0.13 7.57
CA ASP A 22 -13.73 0.25 7.21
C ASP A 22 -13.97 1.35 6.17
N LEU A 23 -13.13 1.35 5.14
CA LEU A 23 -13.19 2.29 4.01
C LEU A 23 -13.31 1.51 2.71
N MET A 24 -13.84 2.17 1.68
CA MET A 24 -13.92 1.56 0.36
C MET A 24 -12.54 1.11 -0.12
N SER A 25 -12.41 -0.15 -0.48
CA SER A 25 -11.12 -0.71 -0.89
C SER A 25 -11.29 -1.72 -2.02
N ARG A 26 -10.23 -1.88 -2.81
CA ARG A 26 -10.16 -2.86 -3.88
C ARG A 26 -8.81 -3.58 -3.79
N ARG A 27 -8.82 -4.89 -3.98
CA ARG A 27 -7.63 -5.72 -3.82
C ARG A 27 -6.95 -6.01 -5.16
N ILE A 28 -5.64 -5.82 -5.23
CA ILE A 28 -4.84 -6.28 -6.36
C ILE A 28 -4.80 -7.82 -6.30
N PRO A 29 -5.18 -8.52 -7.39
CA PRO A 29 -5.23 -9.99 -7.35
C PRO A 29 -3.85 -10.61 -7.11
N ILE A 30 -3.82 -11.73 -6.38
CA ILE A 30 -2.61 -12.52 -6.20
C ILE A 30 -2.30 -13.28 -7.49
N SER A 31 -3.34 -13.82 -8.13
CA SER A 31 -3.19 -14.60 -9.37
C SER A 31 -2.77 -13.74 -10.53
N SER A 32 -1.85 -14.25 -11.36
CA SER A 32 -1.43 -13.56 -12.59
C SER A 32 -2.49 -13.58 -13.68
N ASP A 33 -3.53 -14.40 -13.51
CA ASP A 33 -4.61 -14.52 -14.50
C ASP A 33 -5.64 -13.40 -14.36
N GLU A 34 -5.60 -12.66 -13.28
CA GLU A 34 -6.55 -11.58 -13.01
C GLU A 34 -5.82 -10.25 -12.96
N THR A 35 -6.52 -9.19 -13.36
CA THR A 35 -5.98 -7.82 -13.28
C THR A 35 -7.00 -6.91 -12.62
N LEU A 36 -6.50 -5.83 -12.02
CA LEU A 36 -7.32 -4.78 -11.46
C LEU A 36 -7.06 -3.51 -12.24
N GLN A 37 -8.12 -2.81 -12.62
CA GLN A 37 -8.02 -1.53 -13.29
C GLN A 37 -8.53 -0.43 -12.36
N ALA A 38 -7.68 0.54 -12.05
CA ALA A 38 -8.08 1.69 -11.24
C ALA A 38 -8.93 2.63 -12.09
N GLU A 39 -10.01 3.11 -11.50
CA GLU A 39 -10.94 4.02 -12.17
C GLU A 39 -11.02 5.37 -11.45
N ASN A 40 -10.51 5.43 -10.23
CA ASN A 40 -10.58 6.60 -9.36
C ASN A 40 -9.24 6.85 -8.69
N PRO A 41 -8.98 8.07 -8.22
CA PRO A 41 -7.79 8.33 -7.41
C PRO A 41 -7.75 7.39 -6.20
N PHE A 42 -6.55 6.90 -5.86
CA PHE A 42 -6.42 5.95 -4.76
C PHE A 42 -5.14 6.17 -3.96
N VAL A 43 -5.17 5.69 -2.72
CA VAL A 43 -3.98 5.49 -1.89
C VAL A 43 -3.68 3.99 -1.90
N LEU A 44 -2.43 3.64 -2.15
CA LEU A 44 -1.98 2.26 -2.23
C LEU A 44 -1.47 1.80 -0.86
N ILE A 45 -1.91 0.62 -0.42
CA ILE A 45 -1.43 0.00 0.83
C ILE A 45 -0.82 -1.34 0.47
N VAL A 46 0.47 -1.52 0.82
CA VAL A 46 1.22 -2.71 0.41
C VAL A 46 2.12 -3.21 1.53
N PRO A 47 2.43 -4.52 1.55
CA PRO A 47 3.50 -5.04 2.39
C PRO A 47 4.85 -4.77 1.75
N SER A 48 5.91 -4.84 2.55
CA SER A 48 7.29 -4.76 2.08
C SER A 48 7.93 -6.14 2.27
N TYR A 49 8.51 -6.68 1.20
CA TYR A 49 9.10 -8.01 1.20
C TYR A 49 10.62 -7.97 1.40
N GLY A 50 11.18 -9.15 1.63
CA GLY A 50 12.62 -9.35 1.69
C GLY A 50 13.23 -9.06 3.04
N GLY A 51 14.53 -9.24 3.15
CA GLY A 51 15.29 -9.10 4.37
C GLY A 51 15.99 -7.75 4.51
N GLY A 52 15.32 -6.66 4.14
CA GLY A 52 15.89 -5.34 4.26
C GLY A 52 16.58 -4.82 3.03
N GLU A 53 16.43 -5.49 1.90
CA GLU A 53 17.00 -5.07 0.63
C GLU A 53 15.96 -4.41 -0.25
N ALA A 54 16.37 -3.39 -1.03
CA ALA A 54 15.47 -2.72 -1.95
C ALA A 54 14.97 -3.66 -3.06
N LYS A 55 15.87 -4.52 -3.56
CA LYS A 55 15.52 -5.48 -4.61
C LYS A 55 14.52 -6.50 -4.07
N GLY A 56 13.39 -6.64 -4.72
CA GLY A 56 12.36 -7.58 -4.30
C GLY A 56 11.48 -7.09 -3.16
N ALA A 57 11.68 -5.88 -2.67
CA ALA A 57 10.86 -5.34 -1.58
C ALA A 57 9.42 -5.10 -2.01
N VAL A 58 9.19 -4.66 -3.23
CA VAL A 58 7.85 -4.41 -3.76
C VAL A 58 7.31 -5.72 -4.36
N PRO A 59 6.12 -6.19 -3.94
CA PRO A 59 5.54 -7.40 -4.53
C PRO A 59 5.39 -7.26 -6.04
N LYS A 60 5.66 -8.34 -6.77
CA LYS A 60 5.61 -8.31 -8.24
C LYS A 60 4.22 -7.97 -8.77
N GLN A 61 3.17 -8.35 -8.07
CA GLN A 61 1.80 -8.02 -8.44
C GLN A 61 1.58 -6.50 -8.40
N VAL A 62 2.19 -5.83 -7.41
CA VAL A 62 2.11 -4.37 -7.28
C VAL A 62 2.90 -3.71 -8.40
N ILE A 63 4.08 -4.23 -8.72
CA ILE A 63 4.89 -3.71 -9.83
C ILE A 63 4.10 -3.79 -11.14
N ARG A 64 3.47 -4.93 -11.41
CA ARG A 64 2.66 -5.11 -12.61
C ARG A 64 1.49 -4.13 -12.65
N PHE A 65 0.81 -3.97 -11.53
CA PHE A 65 -0.32 -3.05 -11.42
C PHE A 65 0.11 -1.61 -11.75
N LEU A 66 1.24 -1.16 -11.17
CA LEU A 66 1.72 0.21 -11.36
C LEU A 66 2.43 0.43 -12.69
N ASN A 67 2.85 -0.63 -13.38
CA ASN A 67 3.41 -0.49 -14.72
C ASN A 67 2.34 -0.17 -15.77
N ASP A 68 1.07 -0.42 -15.47
CA ASP A 68 -0.03 0.03 -16.29
C ASP A 68 -0.19 1.55 -16.06
N THR A 69 0.01 2.34 -17.12
CA THR A 69 -0.02 3.79 -17.01
C THR A 69 -1.39 4.32 -16.60
N ASP A 70 -2.46 3.64 -16.96
CA ASP A 70 -3.80 4.02 -16.55
C ASP A 70 -3.99 3.84 -15.03
N ASN A 71 -3.39 2.81 -14.46
CA ASN A 71 -3.40 2.63 -13.00
C ASN A 71 -2.52 3.67 -12.33
N ARG A 72 -1.30 3.85 -12.85
CA ARG A 72 -0.31 4.73 -12.24
C ARG A 72 -0.79 6.18 -12.16
N ARG A 73 -1.53 6.64 -13.13
CA ARG A 73 -1.99 8.04 -13.13
C ARG A 73 -2.98 8.34 -12.00
N HIS A 74 -3.59 7.32 -11.41
CA HIS A 74 -4.56 7.49 -10.32
C HIS A 74 -3.95 7.43 -8.92
N ILE A 75 -2.70 6.98 -8.76
CA ILE A 75 -2.10 6.90 -7.43
C ILE A 75 -1.87 8.29 -6.85
N ARG A 76 -2.21 8.46 -5.57
CA ARG A 76 -2.05 9.75 -4.86
C ARG A 76 -1.15 9.65 -3.63
N GLY A 77 -0.91 8.46 -3.14
CA GLY A 77 -0.05 8.25 -1.98
C GLY A 77 0.15 6.77 -1.74
N VAL A 78 1.08 6.43 -0.85
CA VAL A 78 1.38 5.04 -0.51
C VAL A 78 1.53 4.89 1.00
N ILE A 79 1.05 3.75 1.49
CA ILE A 79 1.21 3.30 2.88
C ILE A 79 1.83 1.91 2.79
N ALA A 80 2.84 1.63 3.61
CA ALA A 80 3.52 0.34 3.56
C ALA A 80 3.59 -0.32 4.92
N ALA A 81 3.40 -1.64 4.91
CA ALA A 81 3.66 -2.48 6.07
C ALA A 81 5.06 -3.07 5.98
N GLY A 82 5.63 -3.42 7.12
CA GLY A 82 6.93 -4.03 7.18
C GLY A 82 7.19 -4.70 8.51
N ASN A 83 8.45 -4.97 8.77
CA ASN A 83 8.90 -5.56 10.02
C ASN A 83 10.04 -4.71 10.57
N THR A 84 9.86 -4.20 11.80
CA THR A 84 10.83 -3.31 12.43
C THR A 84 12.19 -3.98 12.65
N ASN A 85 12.26 -5.32 12.60
CA ASN A 85 13.54 -6.04 12.67
C ASN A 85 14.49 -5.70 11.53
N PHE A 86 14.00 -5.10 10.45
CA PHE A 86 14.84 -4.70 9.32
C PHE A 86 15.35 -3.26 9.43
N GLY A 87 15.15 -2.61 10.57
CA GLY A 87 15.71 -1.30 10.85
C GLY A 87 15.34 -0.25 9.82
N ALA A 88 16.33 0.40 9.21
CA ALA A 88 16.11 1.48 8.25
C ALA A 88 15.36 1.03 7.00
N ALA A 89 15.35 -0.26 6.69
CA ALA A 89 14.62 -0.81 5.55
C ALA A 89 13.17 -1.16 5.89
N TYR A 90 12.72 -0.87 7.09
CA TYR A 90 11.36 -1.09 7.51
C TYR A 90 10.38 -0.33 6.61
N GLY A 91 9.51 -1.06 5.93
CA GLY A 91 8.53 -0.45 5.03
C GLY A 91 9.13 0.11 3.74
N ILE A 92 10.28 -0.37 3.31
CA ILE A 92 11.03 0.19 2.18
C ILE A 92 10.24 0.16 0.86
N ALA A 93 9.25 -0.73 0.71
CA ALA A 93 8.39 -0.73 -0.47
C ALA A 93 7.69 0.62 -0.64
N GLY A 94 7.31 1.26 0.47
CA GLY A 94 6.71 2.59 0.43
C GLY A 94 7.68 3.65 -0.09
N ASP A 95 8.95 3.59 0.34
CA ASP A 95 9.97 4.52 -0.15
C ASP A 95 10.19 4.36 -1.65
N ILE A 96 10.25 3.12 -2.13
CA ILE A 96 10.47 2.84 -3.55
C ILE A 96 9.31 3.35 -4.39
N ILE A 97 8.09 3.05 -3.99
CA ILE A 97 6.89 3.47 -4.73
C ILE A 97 6.74 4.99 -4.69
N SER A 98 6.95 5.60 -3.53
CA SER A 98 6.89 7.05 -3.37
C SER A 98 7.84 7.74 -4.35
N ALA A 99 9.07 7.26 -4.44
CA ALA A 99 10.07 7.84 -5.33
C ALA A 99 9.70 7.66 -6.80
N LYS A 100 9.27 6.45 -7.19
CA LYS A 100 8.99 6.14 -8.60
C LYS A 100 7.72 6.80 -9.10
N CYS A 101 6.69 6.88 -8.27
CA CYS A 101 5.40 7.44 -8.65
C CYS A 101 5.27 8.91 -8.28
N GLN A 102 6.24 9.46 -7.58
CA GLN A 102 6.26 10.87 -7.13
C GLN A 102 5.00 11.22 -6.32
N VAL A 103 4.71 10.37 -5.35
CA VAL A 103 3.60 10.55 -4.41
C VAL A 103 4.12 10.46 -2.98
N PRO A 104 3.43 11.05 -2.00
CA PRO A 104 3.90 11.01 -0.61
C PRO A 104 3.81 9.61 -0.02
N PHE A 105 4.79 9.28 0.83
CA PHE A 105 4.76 8.09 1.68
C PHE A 105 4.03 8.50 2.96
N LEU A 106 2.75 8.11 3.06
CA LEU A 106 1.86 8.67 4.05
C LEU A 106 2.00 8.06 5.44
N TYR A 107 2.28 6.77 5.53
CA TYR A 107 2.35 6.07 6.80
C TYR A 107 3.02 4.72 6.63
N ARG A 108 3.68 4.24 7.69
CA ARG A 108 4.20 2.87 7.75
C ARG A 108 3.75 2.21 9.04
N PHE A 109 3.51 0.91 8.98
CA PHE A 109 3.08 0.15 10.15
C PHE A 109 3.70 -1.25 10.12
N GLU A 110 3.70 -1.91 11.27
CA GLU A 110 4.30 -3.24 11.40
C GLU A 110 3.24 -4.31 11.28
N LEU A 111 3.48 -5.31 10.42
CA LEU A 111 2.65 -6.51 10.23
C LEU A 111 1.20 -6.16 9.93
N LEU A 112 0.28 -6.46 10.84
CA LEU A 112 -1.14 -6.17 10.65
C LEU A 112 -1.59 -4.86 11.30
N GLY A 113 -0.65 -4.12 11.90
CA GLY A 113 -0.94 -2.85 12.55
C GLY A 113 -1.59 -2.98 13.92
N THR A 114 -1.50 -1.91 14.68
CA THR A 114 -2.16 -1.79 16.00
C THR A 114 -3.46 -1.01 15.83
N PRO A 115 -4.35 -1.02 16.86
CA PRO A 115 -5.51 -0.12 16.85
C PRO A 115 -5.14 1.34 16.66
N ALA A 116 -4.02 1.79 17.23
CA ALA A 116 -3.54 3.17 17.04
C ALA A 116 -3.15 3.41 15.57
N ASP A 117 -2.52 2.45 14.91
CA ASP A 117 -2.20 2.56 13.49
C ASP A 117 -3.48 2.71 12.65
N VAL A 118 -4.50 1.93 12.95
CA VAL A 118 -5.77 2.01 12.24
C VAL A 118 -6.39 3.40 12.39
N ASP A 119 -6.43 3.93 13.61
CA ASP A 119 -7.00 5.24 13.87
C ASP A 119 -6.21 6.36 13.19
N ASN A 120 -4.87 6.28 13.25
CA ASN A 120 -4.00 7.27 12.62
C ASN A 120 -4.19 7.30 11.10
N VAL A 121 -4.29 6.13 10.47
CA VAL A 121 -4.48 6.05 9.03
C VAL A 121 -5.86 6.55 8.63
N ARG A 122 -6.92 6.17 9.36
CA ARG A 122 -8.26 6.64 9.06
C ARG A 122 -8.34 8.17 9.10
N HIS A 123 -7.87 8.77 10.18
CA HIS A 123 -7.90 10.23 10.33
C HIS A 123 -6.99 10.91 9.31
N GLY A 124 -5.82 10.33 9.06
CA GLY A 124 -4.91 10.86 8.06
C GLY A 124 -5.49 10.86 6.66
N LEU A 125 -6.20 9.79 6.28
CA LEU A 125 -6.83 9.70 4.96
C LEU A 125 -7.99 10.69 4.83
N GLU A 126 -8.78 10.87 5.87
CA GLU A 126 -9.84 11.89 5.85
C GLU A 126 -9.26 13.26 5.53
N ARG A 127 -8.20 13.65 6.22
CA ARG A 127 -7.54 14.94 5.98
C ARG A 127 -6.90 14.99 4.59
N PHE A 128 -6.30 13.90 4.16
CA PHE A 128 -5.64 13.83 2.87
C PHE A 128 -6.60 14.09 1.71
N TRP A 129 -7.77 13.45 1.75
CA TRP A 129 -8.76 13.58 0.68
C TRP A 129 -9.51 14.91 0.68
N THR A 130 -9.48 15.64 1.79
CA THR A 130 -10.20 16.91 1.89
C THR A 130 -9.33 18.13 1.57
N ARG A 131 -8.08 17.93 1.22
CA ARG A 131 -7.19 19.02 0.85
C ARG A 131 -7.51 19.60 -0.50
#